data_1af730b9d09a775551a69459b06ecf19
#
_entry.id   1af730b9d09a775551a69459b06ecf19
#
_cell.length_a   1.000
_cell.length_b   1.000
_cell.length_c   1.000
_cell.angle_alpha   90.00
_cell.angle_beta   90.00
_cell.angle_gamma   90.00
#
_symmetry.space_group_name_H-M   'P 1'
#
loop_
_entity.id
_entity.type
_entity.pdbx_description
1 polymer ?
#
loop_
_entity_poly.entity_id
_entity_poly.type
_entity_poly.pdbx_seq_one_letter_code
_entity_poly.pdbx_strand_id
1 'polypeptide(L)'
;MSCFGPVDLNEDSPTYGYITNTPKPGWQYVSVRGRLMEALGVPVGFDTDVNGAALGEIELGAGKGLDSLVYYTIGTGLGGGFYYRGLLLHGLLHPEMGHMLLRPHPKDPSPHGFCPYHDGCLEGMACGKAMQQRWGVPARELPPDHIAWEIEAEYLAQMCVNTTVMLSPKRIVLGGGVMHQEHLFPMVRKRALEILNGYVVHPAILEHIDTYIVPPGLGNNSGAIGSLLLAVRALG
;
A
#
# COMPACT_ATOMS: atom_id res chain seq x y z
N MET A 1 4.82 10.45 -13.49
CA MET A 1 4.46 11.06 -12.17
C MET A 1 3.54 10.14 -11.41
N SER A 2 3.72 9.97 -10.11
CA SER A 2 2.75 9.32 -9.23
C SER A 2 2.23 10.30 -8.18
N CYS A 3 0.98 10.15 -7.77
CA CYS A 3 0.29 11.07 -6.87
C CYS A 3 -0.59 10.30 -5.87
N PHE A 4 -0.83 10.90 -4.72
CA PHE A 4 -1.83 10.38 -3.79
C PHE A 4 -3.24 10.47 -4.40
N GLY A 5 -4.12 9.56 -3.98
CA GLY A 5 -5.50 9.48 -4.46
C GLY A 5 -6.55 10.17 -3.58
N PRO A 6 -7.83 10.00 -3.96
CA PRO A 6 -8.27 9.37 -5.22
C PRO A 6 -7.94 10.20 -6.45
N VAL A 7 -7.59 9.54 -7.57
CA VAL A 7 -7.27 10.18 -8.84
C VAL A 7 -8.10 9.58 -9.98
N ASP A 8 -8.34 10.36 -11.02
CA ASP A 8 -8.99 9.87 -12.24
C ASP A 8 -7.92 9.34 -13.20
N LEU A 9 -7.94 8.02 -13.43
CA LEU A 9 -7.02 7.30 -14.32
C LEU A 9 -7.70 6.81 -15.60
N ASN A 10 -8.95 7.15 -15.82
CA ASN A 10 -9.66 6.83 -17.07
C ASN A 10 -9.23 7.79 -18.17
N GLU A 11 -8.51 7.29 -19.18
CA GLU A 11 -7.99 8.09 -20.28
C GLU A 11 -9.08 8.72 -21.14
N ASP A 12 -10.29 8.13 -21.16
CA ASP A 12 -11.45 8.66 -21.88
C ASP A 12 -12.23 9.72 -21.08
N SER A 13 -11.83 9.96 -19.83
CA SER A 13 -12.47 10.93 -18.95
C SER A 13 -11.98 12.37 -19.21
N PRO A 14 -12.88 13.38 -19.20
CA PRO A 14 -12.48 14.77 -19.29
C PRO A 14 -11.65 15.24 -18.07
N THR A 15 -11.66 14.46 -16.99
CA THR A 15 -10.89 14.72 -15.78
C THR A 15 -9.70 13.77 -15.60
N TYR A 16 -9.27 13.10 -16.69
CA TYR A 16 -8.07 12.27 -16.64
C TYR A 16 -6.85 13.02 -16.10
N GLY A 17 -6.23 12.47 -15.06
CA GLY A 17 -5.07 13.09 -14.40
C GLY A 17 -5.43 14.14 -13.35
N TYR A 18 -6.69 14.20 -12.92
CA TYR A 18 -7.10 15.01 -11.77
C TYR A 18 -7.01 14.21 -10.47
N ILE A 19 -6.69 14.89 -9.37
CA ILE A 19 -7.08 14.46 -8.04
C ILE A 19 -8.58 14.70 -7.94
N THR A 20 -9.34 13.71 -7.48
CA THR A 20 -10.81 13.79 -7.41
C THR A 20 -11.28 14.22 -6.01
N ASN A 21 -12.19 13.48 -5.41
CA ASN A 21 -12.72 13.78 -4.07
C ASN A 21 -11.75 13.29 -2.98
N THR A 22 -10.77 14.13 -2.64
CA THR A 22 -9.80 13.84 -1.55
C THR A 22 -10.16 14.64 -0.29
N PRO A 23 -9.90 14.10 0.92
CA PRO A 23 -10.05 14.85 2.16
C PRO A 23 -8.95 15.90 2.38
N LYS A 24 -7.94 15.99 1.51
CA LYS A 24 -6.84 16.93 1.63
C LYS A 24 -7.28 18.33 1.16
N PRO A 25 -7.28 19.37 2.03
CA PRO A 25 -7.72 20.71 1.67
C PRO A 25 -6.91 21.30 0.51
N GLY A 26 -7.61 21.90 -0.45
CA GLY A 26 -6.99 22.58 -1.61
C GLY A 26 -6.55 21.65 -2.74
N TRP A 27 -6.80 20.33 -2.63
CA TRP A 27 -6.41 19.36 -3.67
C TRP A 27 -7.59 18.77 -4.44
N GLN A 28 -8.84 19.02 -4.01
CA GLN A 28 -10.01 18.51 -4.70
C GLN A 28 -10.14 19.07 -6.11
N TYR A 29 -10.37 18.19 -7.08
CA TYR A 29 -10.56 18.52 -8.50
C TYR A 29 -9.40 19.31 -9.12
N VAL A 30 -8.17 19.08 -8.67
CA VAL A 30 -6.97 19.70 -9.22
C VAL A 30 -6.45 18.87 -10.38
N SER A 31 -6.30 19.50 -11.57
CA SER A 31 -5.64 18.91 -12.74
C SER A 31 -4.12 18.88 -12.52
N VAL A 32 -3.60 17.80 -11.94
CA VAL A 32 -2.17 17.67 -11.66
C VAL A 32 -1.39 17.33 -12.93
N ARG A 33 -1.86 16.32 -13.68
CA ARG A 33 -1.23 15.88 -14.94
C ARG A 33 -1.25 17.01 -15.98
N GLY A 34 -2.40 17.64 -16.18
CA GLY A 34 -2.55 18.71 -17.18
C GLY A 34 -1.62 19.90 -16.92
N ARG A 35 -1.54 20.36 -15.66
CA ARG A 35 -0.62 21.45 -15.28
C ARG A 35 0.85 21.13 -15.51
N LEU A 36 1.25 19.88 -15.27
CA LEU A 36 2.61 19.43 -15.54
C LEU A 36 2.91 19.36 -17.03
N MET A 37 1.98 18.85 -17.83
CA MET A 37 2.11 18.81 -19.28
C MET A 37 2.26 20.24 -19.87
N GLU A 38 1.44 21.17 -19.41
CA GLU A 38 1.51 22.57 -19.81
C GLU A 38 2.85 23.21 -19.42
N ALA A 39 3.29 23.00 -18.19
CA ALA A 39 4.52 23.60 -17.67
C ALA A 39 5.80 23.04 -18.29
N LEU A 40 5.81 21.74 -18.63
CA LEU A 40 7.01 21.05 -19.11
C LEU A 40 7.04 20.86 -20.63
N GLY A 41 5.89 20.93 -21.30
CA GLY A 41 5.78 20.72 -22.74
C GLY A 41 6.09 19.28 -23.20
N VAL A 42 5.92 18.30 -22.29
CA VAL A 42 6.23 16.86 -22.56
C VAL A 42 5.08 15.97 -22.13
N PRO A 43 4.97 14.74 -22.68
CA PRO A 43 4.03 13.74 -22.17
C PRO A 43 4.27 13.42 -20.70
N VAL A 44 3.19 13.24 -19.95
CA VAL A 44 3.26 12.91 -18.51
C VAL A 44 2.49 11.60 -18.28
N GLY A 45 3.20 10.53 -17.95
CA GLY A 45 2.62 9.31 -17.39
C GLY A 45 2.11 9.58 -15.97
N PHE A 46 0.92 9.07 -15.63
CA PHE A 46 0.25 9.40 -14.39
C PHE A 46 -0.39 8.16 -13.75
N ASP A 47 -0.16 7.97 -12.45
CA ASP A 47 -0.78 6.91 -11.66
C ASP A 47 -0.77 7.27 -10.16
N THR A 48 -1.30 6.39 -9.31
CA THR A 48 -1.20 6.54 -7.85
C THR A 48 0.24 6.35 -7.37
N ASP A 49 0.58 6.93 -6.22
CA ASP A 49 1.89 6.79 -5.59
C ASP A 49 2.21 5.31 -5.24
N VAL A 50 1.21 4.55 -4.81
CA VAL A 50 1.35 3.12 -4.50
C VAL A 50 1.48 2.24 -5.75
N ASN A 51 0.80 2.56 -6.85
CA ASN A 51 1.00 1.90 -8.13
C ASN A 51 2.39 2.22 -8.71
N GLY A 52 2.84 3.48 -8.58
CA GLY A 52 4.21 3.85 -8.90
C GLY A 52 5.22 3.03 -8.10
N ALA A 53 5.04 2.90 -6.79
CA ALA A 53 5.92 2.09 -5.94
C ALA A 53 5.89 0.60 -6.33
N ALA A 54 4.71 0.03 -6.62
CA ALA A 54 4.58 -1.34 -7.12
C ALA A 54 5.35 -1.54 -8.44
N LEU A 55 5.26 -0.55 -9.36
CA LEU A 55 6.02 -0.56 -10.62
C LEU A 55 7.53 -0.51 -10.37
N GLY A 56 7.99 0.34 -9.47
CA GLY A 56 9.41 0.40 -9.08
C GLY A 56 9.91 -0.95 -8.56
N GLU A 57 9.16 -1.53 -7.64
CA GLU A 57 9.53 -2.81 -7.00
C GLU A 57 9.50 -4.00 -7.96
N ILE A 58 8.56 -4.05 -8.90
CA ILE A 58 8.50 -5.18 -9.86
C ILE A 58 9.61 -5.11 -10.91
N GLU A 59 9.96 -3.91 -11.35
CA GLU A 59 10.98 -3.73 -12.40
C GLU A 59 12.41 -3.82 -11.84
N LEU A 60 12.69 -3.18 -10.71
CA LEU A 60 14.04 -2.97 -10.21
C LEU A 60 14.26 -3.39 -8.73
N GLY A 61 13.20 -3.70 -8.00
CA GLY A 61 13.26 -3.99 -6.58
C GLY A 61 12.97 -5.44 -6.21
N ALA A 62 12.23 -5.61 -5.11
CA ALA A 62 11.92 -6.91 -4.52
C ALA A 62 11.11 -7.83 -5.44
N GLY A 63 10.42 -7.30 -6.44
CA GLY A 63 9.62 -8.07 -7.40
C GLY A 63 10.34 -8.43 -8.70
N LYS A 64 11.61 -8.08 -8.87
CA LYS A 64 12.33 -8.29 -10.12
C LYS A 64 12.27 -9.75 -10.59
N GLY A 65 11.83 -9.93 -11.84
CA GLY A 65 11.65 -11.25 -12.46
C GLY A 65 10.32 -11.95 -12.15
N LEU A 66 9.47 -11.34 -11.33
CA LEU A 66 8.10 -11.81 -11.08
C LEU A 66 7.12 -11.14 -12.05
N ASP A 67 5.93 -11.73 -12.21
CA ASP A 67 4.85 -11.19 -13.03
C ASP A 67 3.66 -10.64 -12.21
N SER A 68 3.71 -10.74 -10.89
CA SER A 68 2.70 -10.16 -10.02
C SER A 68 3.26 -9.78 -8.66
N LEU A 69 2.84 -8.60 -8.16
CA LEU A 69 3.30 -8.04 -6.89
C LEU A 69 2.25 -7.06 -6.36
N VAL A 70 1.97 -7.13 -5.06
CA VAL A 70 1.26 -6.06 -4.35
C VAL A 70 2.25 -5.30 -3.48
N TYR A 71 2.24 -3.98 -3.57
CA TYR A 71 2.97 -3.08 -2.70
C TYR A 71 2.00 -2.35 -1.77
N TYR A 72 2.30 -2.37 -0.49
CA TYR A 72 1.61 -1.54 0.50
C TYR A 72 2.56 -0.52 1.10
N THR A 73 2.09 0.71 1.26
CA THR A 73 2.75 1.72 2.09
C THR A 73 2.02 1.86 3.41
N ILE A 74 2.70 1.61 4.52
CA ILE A 74 2.21 1.80 5.89
C ILE A 74 2.93 3.03 6.45
N GLY A 75 2.41 4.20 6.10
CA GLY A 75 2.99 5.51 6.43
C GLY A 75 2.03 6.36 7.27
N THR A 76 1.95 7.66 6.99
CA THR A 76 0.94 8.57 7.58
C THR A 76 -0.46 8.08 7.28
N GLY A 77 -0.72 7.64 6.05
CA GLY A 77 -1.88 6.86 5.64
C GLY A 77 -1.45 5.44 5.28
N LEU A 78 -2.38 4.67 4.72
CA LEU A 78 -2.12 3.32 4.24
C LEU A 78 -2.79 3.11 2.88
N GLY A 79 -2.01 2.74 1.88
CA GLY A 79 -2.51 2.45 0.53
C GLY A 79 -1.82 1.25 -0.07
N GLY A 80 -2.40 0.68 -1.14
CA GLY A 80 -1.83 -0.45 -1.85
C GLY A 80 -1.94 -0.34 -3.37
N GLY A 81 -0.91 -0.79 -4.08
CA GLY A 81 -0.86 -0.89 -5.53
C GLY A 81 -0.59 -2.32 -5.97
N PHE A 82 -1.23 -2.74 -7.06
CA PHE A 82 -1.10 -4.08 -7.59
C PHE A 82 -0.63 -4.07 -9.05
N TYR A 83 0.46 -4.79 -9.29
CA TYR A 83 0.98 -5.07 -10.63
C TYR A 83 0.70 -6.52 -11.00
N TYR A 84 0.16 -6.73 -12.20
CA TYR A 84 -0.09 -8.05 -12.75
C TYR A 84 0.20 -8.08 -14.25
N ARG A 85 1.17 -8.90 -14.67
CA ARG A 85 1.51 -9.20 -16.08
C ARG A 85 1.63 -7.97 -16.98
N GLY A 86 2.41 -6.99 -16.57
CA GLY A 86 2.68 -5.78 -17.36
C GLY A 86 1.78 -4.59 -16.98
N LEU A 87 0.67 -4.82 -16.28
CA LEU A 87 -0.35 -3.82 -15.99
C LEU A 87 -0.39 -3.46 -14.52
N LEU A 88 -0.59 -2.19 -14.22
CA LEU A 88 -1.05 -1.71 -12.93
C LEU A 88 -2.58 -1.89 -12.87
N LEU A 89 -3.11 -2.31 -11.73
CA LEU A 89 -4.53 -2.59 -11.61
C LEU A 89 -5.34 -1.30 -11.58
N HIS A 90 -6.18 -1.15 -12.59
CA HIS A 90 -7.24 -0.17 -12.66
C HIS A 90 -8.55 -0.89 -12.96
N GLY A 91 -9.68 -0.30 -12.56
CA GLY A 91 -11.01 -0.82 -12.81
C GLY A 91 -12.00 0.33 -12.96
N LEU A 92 -13.07 0.32 -12.17
CA LEU A 92 -13.97 1.47 -12.08
C LEU A 92 -13.20 2.74 -11.69
N LEU A 93 -12.33 2.57 -10.71
CA LEU A 93 -11.27 3.50 -10.28
C LEU A 93 -10.02 2.66 -10.03
N HIS A 94 -8.95 3.26 -9.48
CA HIS A 94 -7.87 2.48 -8.88
C HIS A 94 -8.33 1.86 -7.55
N PRO A 95 -7.77 0.71 -7.14
CA PRO A 95 -8.10 0.11 -5.85
C PRO A 95 -7.73 1.02 -4.68
N GLU A 96 -8.64 1.13 -3.73
CA GLU A 96 -8.44 1.80 -2.43
C GLU A 96 -8.21 0.72 -1.35
N MET A 97 -7.12 -0.05 -1.50
CA MET A 97 -6.82 -1.22 -0.66
C MET A 97 -6.65 -0.87 0.83
N GLY A 98 -6.29 0.37 1.15
CA GLY A 98 -6.22 0.87 2.52
C GLY A 98 -7.56 0.90 3.25
N HIS A 99 -8.67 0.82 2.52
CA HIS A 99 -10.01 0.88 3.11
C HIS A 99 -10.72 -0.49 3.19
N MET A 100 -10.00 -1.61 3.03
CA MET A 100 -10.56 -2.92 3.35
C MET A 100 -10.93 -2.99 4.84
N LEU A 101 -12.09 -3.60 5.14
CA LEU A 101 -12.55 -3.77 6.52
C LEU A 101 -11.80 -4.93 7.19
N LEU A 102 -11.44 -4.73 8.45
CA LEU A 102 -10.74 -5.70 9.27
C LEU A 102 -11.56 -6.10 10.48
N ARG A 103 -11.21 -7.25 11.05
CA ARG A 103 -11.70 -7.66 12.36
C ARG A 103 -10.85 -6.98 13.45
N PRO A 104 -11.47 -6.24 14.38
CA PRO A 104 -10.72 -5.62 15.47
C PRO A 104 -9.99 -6.65 16.34
N HIS A 105 -8.78 -6.29 16.80
CA HIS A 105 -8.06 -7.09 17.78
C HIS A 105 -8.73 -6.99 19.15
N PRO A 106 -8.91 -8.09 19.91
CA PRO A 106 -9.63 -8.09 21.20
C PRO A 106 -9.07 -7.13 22.27
N LYS A 107 -7.76 -6.82 22.17
CA LYS A 107 -7.08 -5.90 23.10
C LYS A 107 -6.94 -4.48 22.54
N ASP A 108 -7.53 -4.17 21.38
CA ASP A 108 -7.42 -2.82 20.82
C ASP A 108 -8.31 -1.85 21.63
N PRO A 109 -7.75 -0.80 22.25
CA PRO A 109 -8.54 0.21 22.96
C PRO A 109 -9.40 1.07 22.04
N SER A 110 -9.16 1.02 20.73
CA SER A 110 -9.88 1.78 19.70
C SER A 110 -10.36 0.89 18.56
N PRO A 111 -11.28 -0.06 18.82
CA PRO A 111 -11.65 -1.12 17.89
C PRO A 111 -12.39 -0.62 16.62
N HIS A 112 -12.82 0.63 16.61
CA HIS A 112 -13.45 1.28 15.45
C HIS A 112 -12.45 2.00 14.54
N GLY A 113 -11.22 2.20 15.00
CA GLY A 113 -10.18 2.93 14.27
C GLY A 113 -10.46 4.43 14.16
N PHE A 114 -9.76 5.08 13.22
CA PHE A 114 -9.74 6.55 13.09
C PHE A 114 -10.03 7.06 11.67
N CYS A 115 -10.57 6.21 10.80
CA CYS A 115 -10.98 6.63 9.46
C CYS A 115 -12.28 7.45 9.55
N PRO A 116 -12.37 8.62 8.90
CA PRO A 116 -13.60 9.43 8.95
C PRO A 116 -14.76 8.85 8.11
N TYR A 117 -14.49 7.84 7.29
CA TYR A 117 -15.48 7.26 6.36
C TYR A 117 -15.91 5.85 6.76
N HIS A 118 -15.01 5.05 7.35
CA HIS A 118 -15.23 3.62 7.57
C HIS A 118 -14.90 3.22 9.00
N ASP A 119 -15.82 2.50 9.62
CA ASP A 119 -15.60 1.84 10.88
C ASP A 119 -14.74 0.57 10.65
N GLY A 120 -13.57 0.51 11.29
CA GLY A 120 -12.68 -0.65 11.26
C GLY A 120 -11.96 -0.92 9.92
N CYS A 121 -11.74 0.07 9.06
CA CYS A 121 -10.92 -0.13 7.86
C CYS A 121 -9.41 -0.14 8.18
N LEU A 122 -8.64 -0.80 7.34
CA LEU A 122 -7.19 -0.99 7.51
C LEU A 122 -6.43 0.32 7.76
N GLU A 123 -6.67 1.38 6.98
CA GLU A 123 -6.01 2.68 7.20
C GLU A 123 -6.37 3.26 8.55
N GLY A 124 -7.66 3.22 8.93
CA GLY A 124 -8.13 3.69 10.23
C GLY A 124 -7.60 2.89 11.41
N MET A 125 -7.16 1.65 11.17
CA MET A 125 -6.66 0.74 12.21
C MET A 125 -5.13 0.73 12.30
N ALA A 126 -4.41 0.73 11.16
CA ALA A 126 -3.00 0.34 11.09
C ALA A 126 -2.06 1.39 10.49
N CYS A 127 -2.52 2.56 10.04
CA CYS A 127 -1.57 3.58 9.58
C CYS A 127 -0.85 4.28 10.74
N GLY A 128 0.29 4.91 10.48
CA GLY A 128 1.07 5.60 11.50
C GLY A 128 0.30 6.70 12.24
N LYS A 129 -0.65 7.39 11.56
CA LYS A 129 -1.55 8.34 12.20
C LYS A 129 -2.53 7.66 13.16
N ALA A 130 -3.08 6.51 12.78
CA ALA A 130 -3.97 5.72 13.63
C ALA A 130 -3.22 5.19 14.86
N MET A 131 -2.00 4.69 14.69
CA MET A 131 -1.14 4.29 15.83
C MET A 131 -0.89 5.47 16.78
N GLN A 132 -0.53 6.64 16.24
CA GLN A 132 -0.30 7.83 17.07
C GLN A 132 -1.56 8.28 17.82
N GLN A 133 -2.71 8.23 17.18
CA GLN A 133 -3.98 8.58 17.84
C GLN A 133 -4.37 7.59 18.94
N ARG A 134 -4.09 6.29 18.71
CA ARG A 134 -4.39 5.21 19.67
C ARG A 134 -3.49 5.24 20.89
N TRP A 135 -2.20 5.52 20.70
CA TRP A 135 -1.18 5.40 21.76
C TRP A 135 -0.67 6.72 22.29
N GLY A 136 -1.07 7.85 21.70
CA GLY A 136 -0.65 9.20 22.11
C GLY A 136 0.75 9.63 21.67
N VAL A 137 1.54 8.70 21.12
CA VAL A 137 2.91 8.95 20.63
C VAL A 137 3.10 8.32 19.25
N PRO A 138 4.02 8.85 18.42
CA PRO A 138 4.37 8.24 17.14
C PRO A 138 4.91 6.81 17.31
N ALA A 139 4.65 5.94 16.33
CA ALA A 139 5.08 4.54 16.36
C ALA A 139 6.58 4.36 16.67
N ARG A 140 7.46 5.22 16.15
CA ARG A 140 8.91 5.18 16.40
C ARG A 140 9.32 5.42 17.86
N GLU A 141 8.42 5.94 18.67
CA GLU A 141 8.67 6.25 20.10
C GLU A 141 8.12 5.15 21.03
N LEU A 142 7.40 4.17 20.47
CA LEU A 142 6.90 3.04 21.25
C LEU A 142 8.02 2.05 21.58
N PRO A 143 8.08 1.55 22.82
CA PRO A 143 9.03 0.48 23.19
C PRO A 143 8.83 -0.77 22.34
N PRO A 144 9.91 -1.56 22.07
CA PRO A 144 9.80 -2.77 21.24
C PRO A 144 8.86 -3.87 21.78
N ASP A 145 8.61 -3.87 23.10
CA ASP A 145 7.73 -4.81 23.79
C ASP A 145 6.30 -4.27 24.01
N HIS A 146 5.98 -3.09 23.45
CA HIS A 146 4.66 -2.49 23.61
C HIS A 146 3.58 -3.31 22.90
N ILE A 147 2.41 -3.45 23.53
CA ILE A 147 1.24 -4.19 22.97
C ILE A 147 0.79 -3.70 21.58
N ALA A 148 1.10 -2.45 21.24
CA ALA A 148 0.84 -1.88 19.93
C ALA A 148 1.37 -2.75 18.78
N TRP A 149 2.50 -3.40 18.96
CA TRP A 149 3.13 -4.20 17.92
C TRP A 149 2.40 -5.53 17.69
N GLU A 150 1.84 -6.14 18.74
CA GLU A 150 0.96 -7.32 18.61
C GLU A 150 -0.29 -6.96 17.81
N ILE A 151 -0.91 -5.81 18.12
CA ILE A 151 -2.13 -5.32 17.47
C ILE A 151 -1.85 -4.93 16.01
N GLU A 152 -0.76 -4.21 15.77
CA GLU A 152 -0.35 -3.82 14.42
C GLU A 152 -0.06 -5.04 13.54
N ALA A 153 0.68 -6.02 14.09
CA ALA A 153 0.97 -7.26 13.38
C ALA A 153 -0.31 -8.06 13.02
N GLU A 154 -1.32 -8.06 13.90
CA GLU A 154 -2.63 -8.66 13.60
C GLU A 154 -3.28 -8.00 12.38
N TYR A 155 -3.33 -6.67 12.34
CA TYR A 155 -3.98 -5.93 11.25
C TYR A 155 -3.23 -6.10 9.92
N LEU A 156 -1.91 -6.00 9.94
CA LEU A 156 -1.09 -6.21 8.75
C LEU A 156 -1.13 -7.68 8.28
N ALA A 157 -1.26 -8.63 9.19
CA ALA A 157 -1.44 -10.04 8.84
C ALA A 157 -2.80 -10.28 8.16
N GLN A 158 -3.90 -9.71 8.69
CA GLN A 158 -5.21 -9.78 8.04
C GLN A 158 -5.17 -9.16 6.63
N MET A 159 -4.50 -8.02 6.45
CA MET A 159 -4.26 -7.41 5.14
C MET A 159 -3.53 -8.38 4.19
N CYS A 160 -2.43 -8.98 4.62
CA CYS A 160 -1.67 -9.93 3.80
C CYS A 160 -2.50 -11.17 3.44
N VAL A 161 -3.29 -11.70 4.38
CA VAL A 161 -4.19 -12.83 4.14
C VAL A 161 -5.27 -12.48 3.13
N ASN A 162 -5.96 -11.34 3.32
CA ASN A 162 -6.98 -10.87 2.38
C ASN A 162 -6.39 -10.70 0.97
N THR A 163 -5.20 -10.10 0.88
CA THR A 163 -4.47 -9.94 -0.39
C THR A 163 -4.14 -11.29 -1.03
N THR A 164 -3.67 -12.24 -0.22
CA THR A 164 -3.32 -13.59 -0.70
C THR A 164 -4.53 -14.32 -1.27
N VAL A 165 -5.67 -14.31 -0.57
CA VAL A 165 -6.87 -15.05 -1.00
C VAL A 165 -7.63 -14.37 -2.13
N MET A 166 -7.52 -13.04 -2.27
CA MET A 166 -8.23 -12.28 -3.31
C MET A 166 -7.42 -12.14 -4.59
N LEU A 167 -6.13 -11.87 -4.50
CA LEU A 167 -5.28 -11.49 -5.64
C LEU A 167 -4.21 -12.54 -5.95
N SER A 168 -3.87 -13.39 -4.99
CA SER A 168 -2.84 -14.44 -5.13
C SER A 168 -1.54 -13.95 -5.78
N PRO A 169 -0.94 -12.83 -5.31
CA PRO A 169 0.27 -12.29 -5.92
C PRO A 169 1.46 -13.22 -5.64
N LYS A 170 2.50 -13.13 -6.45
CA LYS A 170 3.76 -13.85 -6.19
C LYS A 170 4.59 -13.22 -5.07
N ARG A 171 4.30 -11.97 -4.72
CA ARG A 171 4.97 -11.25 -3.61
C ARG A 171 4.10 -10.13 -3.04
N ILE A 172 4.19 -9.93 -1.73
CA ILE A 172 3.64 -8.79 -1.02
C ILE A 172 4.81 -7.99 -0.45
N VAL A 173 4.92 -6.72 -0.83
CA VAL A 173 5.95 -5.79 -0.36
C VAL A 173 5.32 -4.82 0.62
N LEU A 174 5.88 -4.74 1.83
CA LEU A 174 5.41 -3.85 2.89
C LEU A 174 6.44 -2.75 3.12
N GLY A 175 6.11 -1.53 2.71
CA GLY A 175 6.94 -0.34 2.89
C GLY A 175 6.26 0.72 3.76
N GLY A 176 6.85 1.93 3.79
CA GLY A 176 6.37 3.04 4.59
C GLY A 176 7.01 3.11 5.98
N GLY A 177 6.80 4.25 6.66
CA GLY A 177 7.52 4.58 7.89
C GLY A 177 7.27 3.64 9.07
N VAL A 178 6.09 3.03 9.18
CA VAL A 178 5.79 2.04 10.23
C VAL A 178 6.64 0.78 10.03
N MET A 179 6.88 0.37 8.79
CA MET A 179 7.65 -0.82 8.46
C MET A 179 9.17 -0.68 8.66
N HIS A 180 9.67 0.51 9.04
CA HIS A 180 11.04 0.65 9.54
C HIS A 180 11.24 -0.08 10.89
N GLN A 181 10.16 -0.47 11.55
CA GLN A 181 10.16 -1.38 12.70
C GLN A 181 10.30 -2.83 12.20
N GLU A 182 11.53 -3.24 11.91
CA GLU A 182 11.82 -4.53 11.25
C GLU A 182 11.30 -5.75 12.01
N HIS A 183 11.14 -5.63 13.34
CA HIS A 183 10.58 -6.70 14.18
C HIS A 183 9.11 -7.02 13.85
N LEU A 184 8.38 -6.13 13.14
CA LEU A 184 7.04 -6.41 12.66
C LEU A 184 7.01 -7.52 11.60
N PHE A 185 8.01 -7.64 10.74
CA PHE A 185 7.98 -8.63 9.67
C PHE A 185 7.81 -10.08 10.17
N PRO A 186 8.63 -10.58 11.12
CA PRO A 186 8.42 -11.92 11.66
C PRO A 186 7.06 -12.07 12.37
N MET A 187 6.57 -11.03 13.04
CA MET A 187 5.26 -11.07 13.71
C MET A 187 4.11 -11.17 12.70
N VAL A 188 4.12 -10.34 11.66
CA VAL A 188 3.13 -10.36 10.57
C VAL A 188 3.13 -11.70 9.85
N ARG A 189 4.30 -12.23 9.48
CA ARG A 189 4.45 -13.51 8.79
C ARG A 189 3.89 -14.66 9.60
N LYS A 190 4.28 -14.74 10.88
CA LYS A 190 3.76 -15.76 11.82
C LYS A 190 2.24 -15.67 11.91
N ARG A 191 1.71 -14.48 12.12
CA ARG A 191 0.27 -14.29 12.29
C ARG A 191 -0.52 -14.55 11.00
N ALA A 192 0.03 -14.20 9.85
CA ALA A 192 -0.57 -14.52 8.55
C ALA A 192 -0.70 -16.04 8.34
N LEU A 193 0.34 -16.81 8.68
CA LEU A 193 0.27 -18.28 8.64
C LEU A 193 -0.81 -18.86 9.57
N GLU A 194 -0.92 -18.32 10.78
CA GLU A 194 -1.96 -18.71 11.74
C GLU A 194 -3.37 -18.43 11.21
N ILE A 195 -3.60 -17.26 10.59
CA ILE A 195 -4.91 -16.88 10.03
C ILE A 195 -5.23 -17.73 8.79
N LEU A 196 -4.24 -17.96 7.90
CA LEU A 196 -4.42 -18.85 6.74
C LEU A 196 -4.73 -20.28 7.13
N ASN A 197 -4.27 -20.72 8.30
CA ASN A 197 -4.57 -22.02 8.91
C ASN A 197 -4.45 -23.20 7.94
N GLY A 198 -3.43 -23.19 7.08
CA GLY A 198 -3.19 -24.24 6.09
C GLY A 198 -4.15 -24.28 4.90
N TYR A 199 -5.06 -23.30 4.75
CA TYR A 199 -6.00 -23.29 3.61
C TYR A 199 -5.29 -23.06 2.27
N VAL A 200 -4.30 -22.18 2.21
CA VAL A 200 -3.49 -21.96 1.01
C VAL A 200 -2.23 -22.79 1.11
N VAL A 201 -2.17 -23.88 0.33
CA VAL A 201 -1.04 -24.82 0.33
C VAL A 201 -0.12 -24.49 -0.84
N HIS A 202 0.94 -23.73 -0.57
CA HIS A 202 1.98 -23.41 -1.54
C HIS A 202 3.34 -23.24 -0.85
N PRO A 203 4.46 -23.76 -1.40
CA PRO A 203 5.79 -23.69 -0.77
C PRO A 203 6.22 -22.26 -0.43
N ALA A 204 5.95 -21.28 -1.30
CA ALA A 204 6.25 -19.88 -1.04
C ALA A 204 5.59 -19.33 0.24
N ILE A 205 4.48 -19.90 0.69
CA ILE A 205 3.77 -19.50 1.90
C ILE A 205 4.18 -20.38 3.08
N LEU A 206 4.15 -21.71 2.91
CA LEU A 206 4.36 -22.65 4.01
C LEU A 206 5.83 -22.79 4.41
N GLU A 207 6.76 -22.66 3.45
CA GLU A 207 8.18 -22.90 3.64
C GLU A 207 9.02 -21.62 3.54
N HIS A 208 8.55 -20.64 2.74
CA HIS A 208 9.32 -19.46 2.36
C HIS A 208 8.53 -18.15 2.53
N ILE A 209 7.72 -18.02 3.59
CA ILE A 209 6.89 -16.84 3.87
C ILE A 209 7.75 -15.56 3.98
N ASP A 210 9.00 -15.68 4.37
CA ASP A 210 9.99 -14.62 4.48
C ASP A 210 10.41 -14.04 3.11
N THR A 211 10.23 -14.80 2.04
CA THR A 211 10.41 -14.34 0.65
C THR A 211 9.10 -13.93 -0.01
N TYR A 212 7.95 -14.24 0.59
CA TYR A 212 6.62 -13.89 0.10
C TYR A 212 6.13 -12.54 0.63
N ILE A 213 6.28 -12.29 1.93
CA ILE A 213 6.00 -11.00 2.58
C ILE A 213 7.35 -10.34 2.92
N VAL A 214 7.72 -9.29 2.18
CA VAL A 214 9.09 -8.75 2.19
C VAL A 214 9.12 -7.22 2.38
N PRO A 215 10.23 -6.66 2.86
CA PRO A 215 10.48 -5.23 2.77
C PRO A 215 10.73 -4.79 1.31
N PRO A 216 10.65 -3.47 1.01
CA PRO A 216 10.98 -2.94 -0.31
C PRO A 216 12.45 -3.19 -0.68
N GLY A 217 12.69 -3.74 -1.87
CA GLY A 217 14.04 -3.89 -2.42
C GLY A 217 14.72 -2.56 -2.76
N LEU A 218 13.92 -1.52 -3.01
CA LEU A 218 14.38 -0.15 -3.29
C LEU A 218 14.35 0.76 -2.06
N GLY A 219 14.00 0.22 -0.90
CA GLY A 219 13.88 0.98 0.35
C GLY A 219 12.89 2.14 0.22
N ASN A 220 13.33 3.35 0.55
CA ASN A 220 12.49 4.56 0.49
C ASN A 220 12.35 5.13 -0.95
N ASN A 221 12.99 4.53 -1.94
CA ASN A 221 13.01 5.05 -3.32
C ASN A 221 11.96 4.42 -4.24
N SER A 222 11.17 3.44 -3.77
CA SER A 222 10.19 2.71 -4.60
C SER A 222 9.26 3.65 -5.37
N GLY A 223 8.67 4.65 -4.70
CA GLY A 223 7.79 5.63 -5.34
C GLY A 223 8.50 6.57 -6.32
N ALA A 224 9.70 7.03 -5.99
CA ALA A 224 10.48 7.91 -6.88
C ALA A 224 10.91 7.17 -8.16
N ILE A 225 11.43 5.96 -8.01
CA ILE A 225 11.82 5.10 -9.14
C ILE A 225 10.59 4.74 -9.97
N GLY A 226 9.48 4.39 -9.34
CA GLY A 226 8.22 4.12 -10.03
C GLY A 226 7.71 5.33 -10.84
N SER A 227 7.82 6.53 -10.30
CA SER A 227 7.49 7.77 -11.04
C SER A 227 8.35 7.97 -12.29
N LEU A 228 9.64 7.63 -12.22
CA LEU A 228 10.54 7.67 -13.38
C LEU A 228 10.13 6.61 -14.42
N LEU A 229 9.79 5.40 -13.98
CA LEU A 229 9.32 4.34 -14.87
C LEU A 229 7.99 4.68 -15.55
N LEU A 230 7.07 5.36 -14.85
CA LEU A 230 5.85 5.91 -15.46
C LEU A 230 6.18 6.95 -16.55
N ALA A 231 7.21 7.77 -16.37
CA ALA A 231 7.66 8.69 -17.40
C ALA A 231 8.23 7.95 -18.63
N VAL A 232 9.02 6.91 -18.42
CA VAL A 232 9.53 6.05 -19.52
C VAL A 232 8.37 5.42 -20.28
N ARG A 233 7.36 4.88 -19.61
CA ARG A 233 6.16 4.30 -20.24
C ARG A 233 5.36 5.30 -21.07
N ALA A 234 5.38 6.58 -20.71
CA ALA A 234 4.69 7.64 -21.43
C ALA A 234 5.41 8.08 -22.73
N LEU A 235 6.64 7.65 -22.93
CA LEU A 235 7.41 7.94 -24.14
C LEU A 235 7.24 6.85 -25.22
N GLY A 236 6.61 5.71 -24.91
CA GLY A 236 6.40 4.55 -25.78
C GLY A 236 7.50 3.54 -25.58
#